data_cd57fbe99a33539b596279ffe1e2d2f7
#
_entry.id   cd57fbe99a33539b596279ffe1e2d2f7
#
_cell.length_a   1.000
_cell.length_b   1.000
_cell.length_c   1.000
_cell.angle_alpha   90.00
_cell.angle_beta   90.00
_cell.angle_gamma   90.00
#
_symmetry.space_group_name_H-M   'P 1'
#
loop_
_entity.id
_entity.type
_entity.pdbx_description
1 polymer ?
#
loop_
_entity_poly.entity_id
_entity_poly.type
_entity_poly.pdbx_seq_one_letter_code
_entity_poly.pdbx_strand_id
1 'polypeptide(L)' 'MNIQQETAQWVHCPTCGSKTRTKVHKDTVIHNFPLYCPKCKTEVRVDISQLKMTVSK' A
#
# COMPACT_ATOMS: atom_id res chain seq x y z
N MET A 1 8.86 21.28 -13.94
CA MET A 1 8.56 20.81 -13.84
C MET A 1 7.87 20.22 -13.44
N ASN A 2 7.76 19.93 -13.21
CA ASN A 2 7.17 19.32 -12.93
C ASN A 2 6.74 18.76 -12.36
N ILE A 3 6.45 18.56 -12.05
CA ILE A 3 6.03 18.10 -11.58
C ILE A 3 5.37 17.42 -11.20
N GLN A 4 5.24 17.10 -11.02
CA GLN A 4 4.69 16.38 -10.88
C GLN A 4 3.78 16.05 -10.29
N GLN A 5 3.21 15.76 -10.66
CA GLN A 5 2.28 15.34 -10.10
C GLN A 5 2.46 14.17 -9.53
N GLU A 6 2.31 13.98 -8.54
CA GLU A 6 2.47 12.84 -7.94
C GLU A 6 1.28 12.07 -7.95
N THR A 7 1.30 10.84 -8.39
CA THR A 7 0.18 9.92 -8.37
C THR A 7 0.34 8.92 -7.25
N ALA A 8 1.28 9.14 -6.37
CA ALA A 8 1.54 8.22 -5.27
C ALA A 8 0.44 8.29 -4.21
N GLN A 9 0.10 7.16 -3.64
CA GLN A 9 -0.89 7.09 -2.59
C GLN A 9 -0.36 6.23 -1.45
N TRP A 10 -0.79 6.55 -0.24
CA TRP A 10 -0.40 5.76 0.91
C TRP A 10 -1.27 4.52 0.96
N VAL A 11 -0.66 3.41 1.31
CA VAL A 11 -1.38 2.15 1.45
C VAL A 11 -2.01 2.13 2.83
N HIS A 12 -3.25 1.69 2.92
CA HIS A 12 -3.95 1.62 4.19
C HIS A 12 -4.04 0.16 4.65
N CYS A 13 -4.00 -0.01 5.95
CA CYS A 13 -4.07 -1.34 6.54
C CYS A 13 -5.45 -1.94 6.27
N PRO A 14 -5.53 -3.16 5.72
CA PRO A 14 -6.83 -3.77 5.48
C PRO A 14 -7.53 -4.23 6.75
N THR A 15 -6.81 -4.27 7.86
CA THR A 15 -7.39 -4.71 9.13
C THR A 15 -8.00 -3.56 9.90
N CYS A 16 -7.27 -2.46 10.06
CA CYS A 16 -7.78 -1.34 10.86
C CYS A 16 -8.05 -0.09 10.03
N GLY A 17 -7.66 -0.08 8.77
CA GLY A 17 -7.91 1.06 7.90
C GLY A 17 -6.99 2.24 8.07
N SER A 18 -5.99 2.13 8.93
CA SER A 18 -5.09 3.24 9.18
C SER A 18 -4.07 3.36 8.06
N LYS A 19 -3.62 4.58 7.83
CA LYS A 19 -2.59 4.80 6.83
C LYS A 19 -1.28 4.21 7.32
N THR A 20 -0.65 3.42 6.48
CA THR A 20 0.64 2.82 6.82
C THR A 20 1.75 3.73 6.32
N ARG A 21 2.99 3.28 6.42
CA ARG A 21 4.13 4.04 5.95
C ARG A 21 4.55 3.64 4.56
N THR A 22 3.73 2.88 3.87
CA THR A 22 4.03 2.41 2.54
C THR A 22 3.31 3.28 1.52
N LYS A 23 4.04 3.74 0.52
CA LYS A 23 3.50 4.60 -0.51
C LYS A 23 3.71 3.94 -1.86
N VAL A 24 2.73 3.97 -2.70
CA VAL A 24 2.82 3.33 -4.02
C VAL A 24 2.38 4.30 -5.11
N HIS A 25 2.86 4.06 -6.32
CA HIS A 25 2.51 4.86 -7.47
C HIS A 25 1.60 4.03 -8.37
N LYS A 26 0.99 4.68 -9.35
CA LYS A 26 0.05 3.99 -10.20
C LYS A 26 0.68 2.88 -11.03
N ASP A 27 2.00 2.97 -11.29
CA ASP A 27 2.66 1.93 -12.06
C ASP A 27 3.40 0.95 -11.17
N THR A 28 3.19 1.01 -9.86
CA THR A 28 3.81 0.08 -8.94
C THR A 28 3.06 -1.24 -8.94
N VAL A 29 3.80 -2.33 -9.12
CA VAL A 29 3.22 -3.67 -9.06
C VAL A 29 4.01 -4.45 -8.02
N ILE A 30 3.32 -4.94 -7.00
CA ILE A 30 3.94 -5.66 -5.89
C ILE A 30 3.13 -6.91 -5.64
N HIS A 31 3.83 -8.03 -5.47
CA HIS A 31 3.17 -9.28 -5.16
C HIS A 31 3.64 -9.80 -3.81
N ASN A 32 2.71 -10.27 -3.03
CA ASN A 32 3.00 -10.94 -1.76
C ASN A 32 3.85 -10.05 -0.86
N PHE A 33 3.48 -8.80 -0.75
CA PHE A 33 4.24 -7.82 0.02
C PHE A 33 3.81 -7.86 1.48
N PRO A 34 4.76 -7.98 2.41
CA PRO A 34 4.41 -7.99 3.83
C PRO A 34 4.16 -6.56 4.31
N LEU A 35 2.91 -6.18 4.36
CA LEU A 35 2.52 -4.85 4.79
C LEU A 35 2.34 -4.85 6.30
N TYR A 36 3.17 -4.08 6.98
CA TYR A 36 3.08 -4.00 8.43
C TYR A 36 2.37 -2.72 8.83
N CYS A 37 1.40 -2.84 9.70
CA CYS A 37 0.70 -1.68 10.23
C CYS A 37 1.12 -1.47 11.68
N PRO A 38 1.85 -0.41 11.97
CA PRO A 38 2.30 -0.17 13.35
C PRO A 38 1.15 0.21 14.27
N LYS A 39 0.03 0.63 13.70
CA LYS A 39 -1.10 1.02 14.51
C LYS A 39 -1.78 -0.17 15.16
N CYS A 40 -2.06 -1.20 14.40
CA CYS A 40 -2.65 -2.41 14.93
C CYS A 40 -1.61 -3.52 15.09
N LYS A 41 -0.34 -3.22 14.74
CA LYS A 41 0.76 -4.15 14.92
C LYS A 41 0.52 -5.49 14.26
N THR A 42 -0.04 -5.44 13.08
CA THR A 42 -0.35 -6.65 12.31
C THR A 42 0.35 -6.60 10.97
N GLU A 43 0.89 -7.72 10.54
CA GLU A 43 1.50 -7.82 9.22
C GLU A 43 0.59 -8.64 8.33
N VAL A 44 0.28 -8.12 7.14
CA VAL A 44 -0.61 -8.78 6.21
C VAL A 44 0.07 -8.83 4.85
N ARG A 45 -0.01 -9.97 4.15
CA ARG A 45 0.54 -10.07 2.81
C ARG A 45 -0.48 -9.52 1.83
N VAL A 46 -0.05 -8.61 1.00
CA VAL A 46 -0.95 -7.95 0.05
C VAL A 46 -0.33 -7.90 -1.34
N ASP A 47 -1.19 -7.80 -2.35
CA ASP A 47 -0.77 -7.56 -3.71
C ASP A 47 -1.25 -6.18 -4.09
N ILE A 48 -0.42 -5.40 -4.76
CA ILE A 48 -0.76 -4.05 -5.14
C ILE A 48 -0.47 -3.85 -6.62
N SER A 49 -1.41 -3.30 -7.33
CA SER A 49 -1.20 -2.92 -8.72
C SER A 49 -2.23 -1.86 -9.08
N GLN A 50 -1.79 -0.88 -9.87
CA GLN A 50 -2.66 0.19 -10.33
C GLN A 50 -3.41 0.85 -9.18
N LEU A 51 -2.70 1.12 -8.11
CA LEU A 51 -3.24 1.77 -6.91
C LEU A 51 -4.33 0.96 -6.21
N LYS A 52 -4.41 -0.33 -6.51
CA LYS A 52 -5.36 -1.20 -5.86
C LYS A 52 -4.63 -2.22 -5.01
N MET A 53 -5.11 -2.44 -3.82
CA MET A 53 -4.51 -3.39 -2.91
C MET A 53 -5.49 -4.53 -2.66
N THR A 54 -4.98 -5.75 -2.75
CA THR A 54 -5.77 -6.94 -2.48
C THR A 54 -5.03 -7.77 -1.44
N VAL A 55 -5.76 -8.28 -0.47
CA VAL A 55 -5.14 -9.11 0.54
C VAL A 55 -4.79 -10.46 -0.07
N SER A 56 -3.53 -10.84 0.08
CA SER A 56 -3.08 -12.11 -0.47
C SER A 56 -3.24 -13.18 0.58
N LYS A 57 -3.78 -14.28 0.21
CA LYS A 57 -3.98 -15.36 1.15
C LYS A 57 -3.10 -16.53 0.92
#